data_8c59f3d05c82e999f275882394a25dda
#
_entry.id   8c59f3d05c82e999f275882394a25dda
#
_cell.length_a   1.000
_cell.length_b   1.000
_cell.length_c   1.000
_cell.angle_alpha   90.00
_cell.angle_beta   90.00
_cell.angle_gamma   90.00
#
_symmetry.space_group_name_H-M   'P 1'
#
loop_
_entity.id
_entity.type
_entity.pdbx_description
1 polymer ?
#
loop_
_entity_poly.entity_id
_entity_poly.type
_entity_poly.pdbx_seq_one_letter_code
_entity_poly.pdbx_strand_id
1 'polypeptide(L)'
;IRKLKIDELPQLLNILVNDMAIVGPRPASVDQVAVMREGKYAVANTVKPGLTGPAALYDYIYGDTIEDPAEYERLVLPTRRELEAYYPSHMSAGFDIKMIWWTVICVLAEMFHRQTPKIFRKLKEYAPMDAERPEIESAMV
;
A
#
# COMPACT_ATOMS: atom_id res chain seq x y z
N ILE A 1 -13.21 -11.52 -6.57
CA ILE A 1 -11.84 -11.98 -6.86
C ILE A 1 -10.83 -10.93 -6.36
N ARG A 2 -10.95 -9.65 -6.70
CA ARG A 2 -10.06 -8.56 -6.20
C ARG A 2 -10.00 -8.49 -4.68
N LYS A 3 -11.13 -8.66 -4.01
CA LYS A 3 -11.24 -8.57 -2.54
C LYS A 3 -10.41 -9.63 -1.80
N LEU A 4 -10.23 -10.80 -2.40
CA LEU A 4 -9.42 -11.89 -1.85
C LEU A 4 -7.98 -11.91 -2.38
N LYS A 5 -7.60 -10.91 -3.19
CA LYS A 5 -6.26 -10.80 -3.82
C LYS A 5 -5.85 -12.03 -4.65
N ILE A 6 -6.81 -12.77 -5.16
CA ILE A 6 -6.57 -13.95 -6.00
C ILE A 6 -5.90 -13.56 -7.34
N ASP A 7 -6.20 -12.37 -7.83
CA ASP A 7 -5.59 -11.77 -9.02
C ASP A 7 -4.09 -11.46 -8.86
N GLU A 8 -3.60 -11.47 -7.62
CA GLU A 8 -2.17 -11.28 -7.32
C GLU A 8 -1.38 -12.60 -7.23
N LEU A 9 -2.04 -13.77 -7.35
CA LEU A 9 -1.37 -15.08 -7.31
C LEU A 9 -0.21 -15.22 -8.32
N PRO A 10 -0.31 -14.71 -9.58
CA PRO A 10 0.83 -14.75 -10.50
C PRO A 10 2.07 -14.03 -9.99
N GLN A 11 1.93 -13.05 -9.10
CA GLN A 11 3.06 -12.35 -8.48
C GLN A 11 3.89 -13.26 -7.57
N LEU A 12 3.33 -14.35 -7.06
CA LEU A 12 4.08 -15.36 -6.29
C LEU A 12 5.19 -16.01 -7.13
N LEU A 13 4.97 -16.16 -8.43
CA LEU A 13 6.01 -16.65 -9.35
C LEU A 13 7.18 -15.66 -9.41
N ASN A 14 6.88 -14.36 -9.44
CA ASN A 14 7.91 -13.32 -9.44
C ASN A 14 8.72 -13.31 -8.14
N ILE A 15 8.11 -13.69 -7.02
CA ILE A 15 8.82 -13.86 -5.74
C ILE A 15 9.75 -15.07 -5.82
N LEU A 16 9.28 -16.18 -6.36
CA LEU A 16 10.08 -17.40 -6.50
C LEU A 16 11.31 -17.21 -7.38
N VAL A 17 11.20 -16.42 -8.45
CA VAL A 17 12.33 -16.08 -9.33
C VAL A 17 13.13 -14.87 -8.84
N ASN A 18 12.82 -14.35 -7.67
CA ASN A 18 13.52 -13.25 -7.02
C ASN A 18 13.38 -11.87 -7.69
N ASP A 19 12.36 -11.69 -8.52
CA ASP A 19 12.04 -10.40 -9.13
C ASP A 19 11.20 -9.50 -8.21
N MET A 20 10.47 -10.11 -7.29
CA MET A 20 9.68 -9.43 -6.26
C MET A 20 10.03 -9.93 -4.87
N ALA A 21 9.81 -9.06 -3.87
CA ALA A 21 9.84 -9.41 -2.45
C ALA A 21 8.42 -9.72 -1.93
N ILE A 22 8.32 -10.27 -0.74
CA ILE A 22 7.03 -10.43 -0.05
C ILE A 22 6.55 -9.05 0.44
N VAL A 23 7.43 -8.28 1.06
CA VAL A 23 7.15 -6.93 1.54
C VAL A 23 8.00 -5.92 0.78
N GLY A 24 7.39 -4.88 0.28
CA GLY A 24 8.06 -3.83 -0.47
C GLY A 24 7.08 -2.82 -1.07
N PRO A 25 7.59 -1.83 -1.79
CA PRO A 25 6.75 -0.90 -2.54
C PRO A 25 5.87 -1.64 -3.55
N ARG A 26 4.68 -1.12 -3.81
CA ARG A 26 3.80 -1.73 -4.80
C ARG A 26 4.43 -1.64 -6.21
N PRO A 27 4.33 -2.70 -7.03
CA PRO A 27 4.75 -2.62 -8.43
C PRO A 27 4.02 -1.47 -9.13
N ALA A 28 4.79 -0.57 -9.73
CA ALA A 28 4.25 0.57 -10.45
C ALA A 28 4.22 0.30 -11.96
N SER A 29 3.25 0.88 -12.66
CA SER A 29 3.26 0.89 -14.13
C SER A 29 4.45 1.71 -14.65
N VAL A 30 4.84 1.48 -15.90
CA VAL A 30 5.96 2.20 -16.54
C VAL A 30 5.77 3.71 -16.46
N ASP A 31 4.55 4.19 -16.65
CA ASP A 31 4.22 5.61 -16.56
C ASP A 31 4.39 6.17 -15.15
N GLN A 32 3.98 5.41 -14.14
CA GLN A 32 4.15 5.79 -12.74
C GLN A 32 5.62 5.80 -12.32
N VAL A 33 6.41 4.84 -12.79
CA VAL A 33 7.87 4.82 -12.57
C VAL A 33 8.53 6.05 -13.17
N ALA A 34 8.12 6.48 -14.36
CA ALA A 34 8.66 7.68 -15.00
C ALA A 34 8.41 8.94 -14.17
N VAL A 35 7.23 9.09 -13.58
CA VAL A 35 6.89 10.22 -12.68
C VAL A 35 7.68 10.15 -11.36
N MET A 36 8.00 8.96 -10.88
CA MET A 36 8.69 8.73 -9.59
C MET A 36 10.21 8.63 -9.71
N ARG A 37 10.79 8.95 -10.87
CA ARG A 37 12.26 8.87 -11.06
C ARG A 37 13.04 9.95 -10.33
N GLU A 38 12.39 11.05 -9.99
CA GLU A 38 13.02 12.21 -9.38
C GLU A 38 12.34 12.59 -8.05
N GLY A 39 13.08 13.30 -7.19
CA GLY A 39 12.60 13.78 -5.93
C GLY A 39 12.55 12.73 -4.81
N LYS A 40 11.84 13.04 -3.74
CA LYS A 40 11.77 12.21 -2.53
C LYS A 40 11.16 10.82 -2.74
N TYR A 41 10.34 10.64 -3.79
CA TYR A 41 9.68 9.37 -4.08
C TYR A 41 10.56 8.40 -4.87
N ALA A 42 11.66 8.87 -5.44
CA ALA A 42 12.59 8.03 -6.20
C ALA A 42 13.20 6.90 -5.34
N VAL A 43 13.26 7.09 -4.03
CA VAL A 43 13.76 6.08 -3.09
C VAL A 43 12.95 4.77 -3.14
N ALA A 44 11.68 4.82 -3.50
CA ALA A 44 10.85 3.63 -3.64
C ALA A 44 11.35 2.68 -4.76
N ASN A 45 12.07 3.21 -5.75
CA ASN A 45 12.63 2.43 -6.85
C ASN A 45 13.98 1.77 -6.51
N THR A 46 14.53 2.01 -5.34
CA THR A 46 15.83 1.46 -4.89
C THR A 46 15.73 0.04 -4.34
N VAL A 47 14.52 -0.44 -4.07
CA VAL A 47 14.23 -1.76 -3.53
C VAL A 47 13.29 -2.53 -4.44
N LYS A 48 13.27 -3.86 -4.30
CA LYS A 48 12.36 -4.70 -5.08
C LYS A 48 10.92 -4.39 -4.73
N PRO A 49 10.01 -4.39 -5.72
CA PRO A 49 8.59 -4.29 -5.44
C PRO A 49 8.13 -5.49 -4.61
N GLY A 50 7.14 -5.27 -3.74
CA GLY A 50 6.59 -6.27 -2.85
C GLY A 50 5.16 -6.69 -3.18
N LEU A 51 4.79 -7.90 -2.77
CA LEU A 51 3.40 -8.38 -2.83
C LEU A 51 2.52 -7.60 -1.86
N THR A 52 3.05 -7.25 -0.71
CA THR A 52 2.40 -6.40 0.28
C THR A 52 3.36 -5.34 0.83
N GLY A 53 2.86 -4.42 1.60
CA GLY A 53 3.61 -3.35 2.22
C GLY A 53 2.68 -2.25 2.70
N PRO A 54 3.19 -1.18 3.30
CA PRO A 54 2.34 -0.12 3.83
C PRO A 54 1.46 0.54 2.75
N ALA A 55 2.00 0.81 1.57
CA ALA A 55 1.23 1.39 0.46
C ALA A 55 0.18 0.41 -0.10
N ALA A 56 0.54 -0.86 -0.25
CA ALA A 56 -0.38 -1.89 -0.73
C ALA A 56 -1.54 -2.12 0.26
N LEU A 57 -1.26 -2.13 1.56
CA LEU A 57 -2.30 -2.23 2.60
C LEU A 57 -3.24 -1.03 2.61
N TYR A 58 -2.69 0.16 2.49
CA TYR A 58 -3.49 1.38 2.44
C TYR A 58 -4.44 1.38 1.23
N ASP A 59 -3.92 0.99 0.08
CA ASP A 59 -4.68 0.86 -1.16
C ASP A 59 -5.78 -0.22 -1.02
N TYR A 60 -5.45 -1.35 -0.41
CA TYR A 60 -6.41 -2.44 -0.15
C TYR A 60 -7.54 -2.03 0.80
N ILE A 61 -7.23 -1.30 1.87
CA ILE A 61 -8.23 -0.88 2.87
C ILE A 61 -9.11 0.25 2.33
N TYR A 62 -8.51 1.20 1.61
CA TYR A 62 -9.17 2.44 1.23
C TYR A 62 -9.27 2.66 -0.28
N GLY A 63 -8.19 2.43 -1.02
CA GLY A 63 -8.15 2.67 -2.47
C GLY A 63 -9.17 1.84 -3.24
N ASP A 64 -9.34 0.59 -2.85
CA ASP A 64 -10.31 -0.33 -3.48
C ASP A 64 -11.78 0.07 -3.23
N THR A 65 -12.05 1.01 -2.32
CA THR A 65 -13.39 1.56 -2.09
C THR A 65 -13.76 2.69 -3.05
N ILE A 66 -12.78 3.25 -3.78
CA ILE A 66 -12.95 4.39 -4.67
C ILE A 66 -12.96 3.90 -6.12
N GLU A 67 -14.08 4.11 -6.80
CA GLU A 67 -14.28 3.67 -8.18
C GLU A 67 -13.84 4.73 -9.21
N ASP A 68 -13.97 6.03 -8.88
CA ASP A 68 -13.60 7.12 -9.77
C ASP A 68 -12.08 7.32 -9.78
N PRO A 69 -11.40 7.19 -10.96
CA PRO A 69 -9.95 7.39 -11.08
C PRO A 69 -9.49 8.78 -10.63
N ALA A 70 -10.24 9.84 -10.93
CA ALA A 70 -9.88 11.20 -10.53
C ALA A 70 -9.95 11.40 -9.01
N GLU A 71 -10.94 10.79 -8.38
CA GLU A 71 -11.07 10.79 -6.92
C GLU A 71 -9.95 9.97 -6.26
N TYR A 72 -9.61 8.82 -6.82
CA TYR A 72 -8.48 8.01 -6.37
C TYR A 72 -7.15 8.79 -6.42
N GLU A 73 -6.85 9.45 -7.54
CA GLU A 73 -5.64 10.28 -7.67
C GLU A 73 -5.59 11.41 -6.65
N ARG A 74 -6.72 12.00 -6.34
CA ARG A 74 -6.80 13.11 -5.38
C ARG A 74 -6.69 12.66 -3.93
N LEU A 75 -7.35 11.57 -3.56
CA LEU A 75 -7.53 11.14 -2.17
C LEU A 75 -6.52 10.07 -1.72
N VAL A 76 -6.20 9.13 -2.58
CA VAL A 76 -5.41 7.94 -2.22
C VAL A 76 -3.96 8.07 -2.64
N LEU A 77 -3.71 8.47 -3.86
CA LEU A 77 -2.39 8.42 -4.48
C LEU A 77 -1.31 9.19 -3.71
N PRO A 78 -1.57 10.40 -3.18
CA PRO A 78 -0.56 11.13 -2.43
C PRO A 78 -0.10 10.42 -1.15
N THR A 79 -1.04 9.87 -0.36
CA THR A 79 -0.70 9.09 0.84
C THR A 79 0.03 7.80 0.48
N ARG A 80 -0.42 7.13 -0.57
CA ARG A 80 0.23 5.94 -1.09
C ARG A 80 1.68 6.20 -1.47
N ARG A 81 1.98 7.29 -2.16
CA ARG A 81 3.34 7.69 -2.52
C ARG A 81 4.23 7.94 -1.29
N GLU A 82 3.70 8.58 -0.27
CA GLU A 82 4.42 8.77 1.00
C GLU A 82 4.75 7.43 1.66
N LEU A 83 3.82 6.50 1.68
CA LEU A 83 4.03 5.16 2.24
C LEU A 83 5.04 4.34 1.42
N GLU A 84 5.04 4.46 0.11
CA GLU A 84 6.04 3.83 -0.76
C GLU A 84 7.45 4.38 -0.50
N ALA A 85 7.58 5.67 -0.24
CA ALA A 85 8.86 6.28 0.10
C ALA A 85 9.31 5.98 1.54
N TYR A 86 8.37 5.75 2.45
CA TYR A 86 8.65 5.40 3.85
C TYR A 86 9.36 4.05 3.99
N TYR A 87 8.91 3.05 3.26
CA TYR A 87 9.36 1.67 3.43
C TYR A 87 10.89 1.49 3.24
N PRO A 88 11.55 1.99 2.19
CA PRO A 88 12.98 1.78 1.99
C PRO A 88 13.85 2.29 3.14
N SER A 89 13.41 3.34 3.82
CA SER A 89 14.14 3.94 4.96
C SER A 89 13.89 3.24 6.29
N HIS A 90 12.87 2.37 6.38
CA HIS A 90 12.41 1.72 7.61
C HIS A 90 12.34 0.19 7.47
N MET A 91 13.05 -0.37 6.50
CA MET A 91 13.12 -1.81 6.28
C MET A 91 13.71 -2.54 7.48
N SER A 92 12.99 -3.52 7.99
CA SER A 92 13.48 -4.45 9.00
C SER A 92 12.65 -5.73 8.98
N ALA A 93 13.21 -6.82 9.46
CA ALA A 93 12.48 -8.09 9.57
C ALA A 93 11.22 -7.94 10.45
N GLY A 94 11.31 -7.18 11.54
CA GLY A 94 10.16 -6.90 12.41
C GLY A 94 9.07 -6.09 11.70
N PHE A 95 9.44 -5.10 10.90
CA PHE A 95 8.49 -4.33 10.11
C PHE A 95 7.82 -5.19 9.02
N ASP A 96 8.59 -6.02 8.33
CA ASP A 96 8.08 -6.93 7.30
C ASP A 96 7.10 -7.95 7.87
N ILE A 97 7.43 -8.58 9.01
CA ILE A 97 6.51 -9.50 9.71
C ILE A 97 5.22 -8.77 10.10
N LYS A 98 5.31 -7.54 10.59
CA LYS A 98 4.16 -6.72 10.94
C LYS A 98 3.27 -6.43 9.72
N MET A 99 3.87 -6.11 8.57
CA MET A 99 3.13 -5.89 7.32
C MET A 99 2.41 -7.16 6.85
N ILE A 100 3.09 -8.30 6.90
CA ILE A 100 2.50 -9.60 6.55
C ILE A 100 1.32 -9.90 7.48
N TRP A 101 1.50 -9.72 8.79
CA TRP A 101 0.45 -9.97 9.77
C TRP A 101 -0.78 -9.07 9.57
N TRP A 102 -0.55 -7.78 9.32
CA TRP A 102 -1.63 -6.85 9.01
C TRP A 102 -2.35 -7.20 7.71
N THR A 103 -1.63 -7.69 6.71
CA THR A 103 -2.24 -8.16 5.46
C THR A 103 -3.18 -9.34 5.73
N VAL A 104 -2.75 -10.31 6.52
CA VAL A 104 -3.59 -11.45 6.91
C VAL A 104 -4.86 -10.97 7.63
N ILE A 105 -4.71 -10.05 8.59
CA ILE A 105 -5.85 -9.50 9.32
C ILE A 105 -6.82 -8.78 8.37
N CYS A 106 -6.30 -7.97 7.44
CA CYS A 106 -7.14 -7.24 6.49
C CYS A 106 -7.90 -8.18 5.56
N VAL A 107 -7.24 -9.21 5.03
CA VAL A 107 -7.87 -10.21 4.16
C VAL A 107 -8.96 -10.97 4.92
N LEU A 108 -8.68 -11.43 6.14
CA LEU A 108 -9.67 -12.11 6.97
C LEU A 108 -10.84 -11.18 7.34
N ALA A 109 -10.54 -9.93 7.68
CA ALA A 109 -11.59 -8.95 7.99
C ALA A 109 -12.52 -8.72 6.79
N GLU A 110 -11.97 -8.63 5.58
CA GLU A 110 -12.76 -8.48 4.36
C GLU A 110 -13.64 -9.72 4.10
N MET A 111 -13.12 -10.92 4.34
CA MET A 111 -13.90 -12.16 4.22
C MET A 111 -15.12 -12.17 5.16
N PHE A 112 -14.99 -11.55 6.33
CA PHE A 112 -16.06 -11.43 7.33
C PHE A 112 -16.80 -10.08 7.29
N HIS A 113 -16.61 -9.30 6.24
CA HIS A 113 -17.19 -7.95 6.08
C HIS A 113 -16.94 -7.03 7.29
N ARG A 114 -15.75 -7.10 7.86
CA ARG A 114 -15.32 -6.26 8.99
C ARG A 114 -14.31 -5.22 8.54
N GLN A 115 -14.37 -4.05 9.17
CA GLN A 115 -13.40 -2.98 8.93
C GLN A 115 -12.18 -3.11 9.85
N THR A 116 -11.05 -2.55 9.42
CA THR A 116 -9.77 -2.55 10.15
C THR A 116 -9.28 -1.13 10.49
N PRO A 117 -10.05 -0.34 11.24
CA PRO A 117 -9.75 1.07 11.46
C PRO A 117 -8.43 1.31 12.23
N LYS A 118 -8.02 0.36 13.08
CA LYS A 118 -6.76 0.47 13.82
C LYS A 118 -5.54 0.36 12.90
N ILE A 119 -5.58 -0.55 11.92
CA ILE A 119 -4.51 -0.72 10.94
C ILE A 119 -4.48 0.50 10.02
N PHE A 120 -5.61 0.96 9.55
CA PHE A 120 -5.72 2.16 8.73
C PHE A 120 -5.10 3.38 9.39
N ARG A 121 -5.44 3.63 10.66
CA ARG A 121 -4.89 4.73 11.44
C ARG A 121 -3.38 4.63 11.61
N LYS A 122 -2.86 3.44 11.90
CA LYS A 122 -1.42 3.20 12.02
C LYS A 122 -0.66 3.41 10.70
N LEU A 123 -1.25 3.01 9.58
CA LEU A 123 -0.65 3.28 8.27
C LEU A 123 -0.55 4.78 7.99
N LYS A 124 -1.55 5.57 8.37
CA LYS A 124 -1.52 7.03 8.24
C LYS A 124 -0.40 7.68 9.05
N GLU A 125 -0.03 7.11 10.21
CA GLU A 125 1.09 7.60 11.01
C GLU A 125 2.44 7.50 10.28
N TYR A 126 2.60 6.53 9.37
CA TYR A 126 3.81 6.38 8.55
C TYR A 126 3.87 7.34 7.36
N ALA A 127 2.79 7.99 7.03
CA ALA A 127 2.70 9.00 5.98
C ALA A 127 2.24 10.33 6.59
N PRO A 128 3.12 11.04 7.32
CA PRO A 128 2.77 12.34 7.88
C PRO A 128 2.43 13.29 6.73
N MET A 129 1.18 13.71 6.72
CA MET A 129 0.65 14.57 5.68
C MET A 129 0.41 15.95 6.23
N ASP A 130 0.72 16.95 5.41
CA ASP A 130 0.36 18.32 5.70
C ASP A 130 -1.15 18.44 5.98
N ALA A 131 -1.48 19.29 6.92
CA ALA A 131 -2.80 19.37 7.59
C ALA A 131 -4.01 19.70 6.69
N GLU A 132 -3.84 19.75 5.38
CA GLU A 132 -4.87 20.19 4.43
C GLU A 132 -5.78 19.08 3.86
N ARG A 133 -5.77 17.85 4.43
CA ARG A 133 -6.68 16.84 3.91
C ARG A 133 -7.88 16.65 4.80
N PRO A 134 -9.04 17.15 4.33
CA PRO A 134 -10.27 16.93 5.07
C PRO A 134 -10.66 15.44 5.04
N GLU A 135 -10.84 14.86 6.23
CA GLU A 135 -12.01 14.05 6.56
C GLU A 135 -12.37 12.86 5.66
N ILE A 136 -11.38 12.02 5.36
CA ILE A 136 -11.66 10.67 4.91
C ILE A 136 -12.07 9.79 6.11
N GLU A 137 -11.75 10.22 7.31
CA GLU A 137 -12.08 9.51 8.56
C GLU A 137 -13.59 9.39 8.82
N SER A 138 -14.39 10.36 8.38
CA SER A 138 -15.84 10.31 8.61
C SER A 138 -16.58 9.33 7.68
N ALA A 139 -16.00 8.98 6.56
CA ALA A 139 -16.60 8.04 5.61
C ALA A 139 -16.33 6.56 5.94
N MET A 140 -15.38 6.27 6.86
CA MET A 140 -14.97 4.92 7.22
C MET A 140 -15.33 4.50 8.65
N VAL A 141 -16.06 5.36 9.36
CA VAL A 141 -16.55 5.06 10.69
C VAL A 141 -17.96 4.48 10.65
#